data_dd97214ac35713eb25f2bfdce7562e41
#
_entry.id   dd97214ac35713eb25f2bfdce7562e41
#
_cell.length_a   1.000
_cell.length_b   1.000
_cell.length_c   1.000
_cell.angle_alpha   90.00
_cell.angle_beta   90.00
_cell.angle_gamma   90.00
#
_symmetry.space_group_name_H-M   'P 1'
#
loop_
_entity.id
_entity.type
_entity.pdbx_description
1 polymer ?
#
loop_
_entity_poly.entity_id
_entity_poly.type
_entity_poly.pdbx_seq_one_letter_code
_entity_poly.pdbx_strand_id
1 'polypeptide(L)'
;FDNPFAYFNTEREKQTLYSKESQEDAYQMACQSMVLLKNEERTLPLSDSKRIALVGPFANTRYHLLGSWNMKGDSKEVITVEEGFKALRTDIPIDVRACDFSGITPAYLSDVCALAQKNEIIIACLGEPSNLSGEAVSTAKIELPDQQMRLLKALKTTGKKIIVVLFNGRPLVLDEVIKNCDALLEAWYPGTMGGKAVAALLTGIENPSGKLSQTFPRHAGQIPIVYNARRTFYTVHHADIPQGALFPFGFGLSYTQYKYSSPVTDKTEYRRGDSVTVRIKIKNT
;
A
#
# COMPACT_ATOMS: atom_id res chain seq x y z
N PHE A 1 21.23 -16.00 34.10
CA PHE A 1 19.87 -16.57 34.18
C PHE A 1 19.49 -17.03 35.60
N ASP A 2 20.33 -16.75 36.60
CA ASP A 2 20.08 -17.19 37.97
C ASP A 2 18.85 -16.52 38.61
N ASN A 3 18.53 -15.31 38.17
CA ASN A 3 17.29 -14.61 38.53
C ASN A 3 16.53 -14.20 37.26
N PRO A 4 15.49 -14.94 36.83
CA PRO A 4 14.74 -14.62 35.63
C PRO A 4 13.97 -13.28 35.71
N PHE A 5 13.79 -12.74 36.93
CA PHE A 5 13.09 -11.49 37.17
C PHE A 5 14.05 -10.29 37.36
N ALA A 6 15.37 -10.48 37.20
CA ALA A 6 16.36 -9.43 37.45
C ALA A 6 16.12 -8.18 36.57
N TYR A 7 15.54 -8.33 35.41
CA TYR A 7 15.24 -7.25 34.47
C TYR A 7 13.77 -6.90 34.40
N PHE A 8 12.93 -7.52 35.19
CA PHE A 8 11.49 -7.28 35.21
C PHE A 8 11.21 -5.94 35.92
N ASN A 9 10.59 -5.00 35.22
CA ASN A 9 10.22 -3.70 35.75
C ASN A 9 8.98 -3.17 35.02
N THR A 10 7.83 -3.28 35.66
CA THR A 10 6.53 -2.86 35.13
C THR A 10 6.41 -1.35 34.91
N GLU A 11 7.08 -0.54 35.69
CA GLU A 11 7.04 0.92 35.47
C GLU A 11 7.88 1.33 34.27
N ARG A 12 9.06 0.72 34.10
CA ARG A 12 9.85 0.90 32.89
C ARG A 12 9.10 0.42 31.64
N GLU A 13 8.42 -0.72 31.73
CA GLU A 13 7.58 -1.23 30.63
C GLU A 13 6.53 -0.19 30.22
N LYS A 14 5.75 0.33 31.15
CA LYS A 14 4.74 1.37 30.87
C LYS A 14 5.31 2.64 30.25
N GLN A 15 6.53 3.03 30.64
CA GLN A 15 7.18 4.23 30.11
C GLN A 15 7.79 4.01 28.74
N THR A 16 8.17 2.77 28.41
CA THR A 16 8.90 2.44 27.17
C THR A 16 7.97 1.96 26.07
N LEU A 17 6.96 1.14 26.42
CA LEU A 17 6.00 0.65 25.44
C LEU A 17 5.15 1.79 24.91
N TYR A 18 4.99 1.81 23.59
CA TYR A 18 4.15 2.77 22.88
C TYR A 18 4.50 4.24 23.19
N SER A 19 5.80 4.52 23.37
CA SER A 19 6.30 5.89 23.55
C SER A 19 6.01 6.75 22.32
N LYS A 20 6.02 8.07 22.47
CA LYS A 20 5.86 8.99 21.33
C LYS A 20 6.91 8.79 20.24
N GLU A 21 8.13 8.48 20.65
CA GLU A 21 9.24 8.16 19.73
C GLU A 21 8.93 6.89 18.91
N SER A 22 8.53 5.80 19.59
CA SER A 22 8.14 4.55 18.91
C SER A 22 6.93 4.73 17.98
N GLN A 23 5.98 5.58 18.34
CA GLN A 23 4.85 5.92 17.48
C GLN A 23 5.30 6.70 16.22
N GLU A 24 6.23 7.65 16.38
CA GLU A 24 6.77 8.39 15.23
C GLU A 24 7.60 7.48 14.32
N ASP A 25 8.43 6.60 14.88
CA ASP A 25 9.16 5.60 14.10
C ASP A 25 8.21 4.68 13.33
N ALA A 26 7.16 4.18 13.98
CA ALA A 26 6.14 3.36 13.33
C ALA A 26 5.42 4.12 12.19
N TYR A 27 5.14 5.41 12.39
CA TYR A 27 4.56 6.27 11.35
C TYR A 27 5.50 6.43 10.16
N GLN A 28 6.76 6.76 10.41
CA GLN A 28 7.76 6.93 9.36
C GLN A 28 7.99 5.63 8.58
N MET A 29 8.10 4.50 9.27
CA MET A 29 8.21 3.19 8.63
C MET A 29 6.99 2.87 7.76
N ALA A 30 5.78 3.15 8.25
CA ALA A 30 4.57 2.97 7.46
C ALA A 30 4.57 3.84 6.20
N CYS A 31 4.90 5.13 6.30
CA CYS A 31 4.99 6.02 5.15
C CYS A 31 6.02 5.55 4.11
N GLN A 32 7.19 5.07 4.56
CA GLN A 32 8.28 4.65 3.68
C GLN A 32 8.08 3.26 3.08
N SER A 33 7.25 2.41 3.68
CA SER A 33 6.97 1.06 3.17
C SER A 33 5.84 1.01 2.15
N MET A 34 4.91 1.95 2.18
CA MET A 34 3.78 2.00 1.25
C MET A 34 4.24 2.38 -0.15
N VAL A 35 3.65 1.76 -1.16
CA VAL A 35 4.08 1.90 -2.55
C VAL A 35 2.95 2.43 -3.42
N LEU A 36 3.16 3.57 -4.05
CA LEU A 36 2.22 4.09 -5.04
C LEU A 36 2.40 3.32 -6.36
N LEU A 37 1.41 2.49 -6.71
CA LEU A 37 1.44 1.62 -7.88
C LEU A 37 0.82 2.26 -9.13
N LYS A 38 -0.17 3.14 -8.94
CA LYS A 38 -0.87 3.82 -10.03
C LYS A 38 -1.28 5.23 -9.61
N ASN A 39 -1.18 6.20 -10.53
CA ASN A 39 -1.65 7.57 -10.31
C ASN A 39 -1.96 8.24 -11.66
N GLU A 40 -3.14 7.94 -12.21
CA GLU A 40 -3.58 8.51 -13.48
C GLU A 40 -4.05 9.95 -13.30
N GLU A 41 -3.73 10.78 -14.28
CA GLU A 41 -4.15 12.19 -14.34
C GLU A 41 -3.84 12.98 -13.06
N ARG A 42 -2.80 12.60 -12.32
CA ARG A 42 -2.46 13.20 -11.02
C ARG A 42 -3.65 13.22 -10.07
N THR A 43 -4.38 12.09 -9.98
CA THR A 43 -5.48 11.90 -9.03
C THR A 43 -5.02 12.12 -7.59
N LEU A 44 -3.78 11.78 -7.30
CA LEU A 44 -3.06 12.04 -6.04
C LEU A 44 -1.90 13.02 -6.29
N PRO A 45 -1.52 13.86 -5.30
CA PRO A 45 -2.16 13.99 -3.98
C PRO A 45 -3.56 14.63 -4.08
N LEU A 46 -4.37 14.36 -3.05
CA LEU A 46 -5.71 14.94 -2.93
C LEU A 46 -5.62 16.47 -2.82
N SER A 47 -6.41 17.20 -3.61
CA SER A 47 -6.54 18.64 -3.46
C SER A 47 -7.46 19.00 -2.29
N ASP A 48 -7.27 20.21 -1.74
CA ASP A 48 -7.80 20.64 -0.45
C ASP A 48 -9.32 20.82 -0.36
N SER A 49 -10.06 20.78 -1.46
CA SER A 49 -11.46 21.20 -1.48
C SER A 49 -12.45 20.09 -1.85
N LYS A 50 -12.01 18.83 -1.98
CA LYS A 50 -12.87 17.76 -2.48
C LYS A 50 -13.52 16.96 -1.37
N ARG A 51 -14.83 16.71 -1.51
CA ARG A 51 -15.55 15.77 -0.64
C ARG A 51 -15.13 14.34 -0.94
N ILE A 52 -14.88 13.56 0.11
CA ILE A 52 -14.35 12.20 0.02
C ILE A 52 -15.37 11.20 0.58
N ALA A 53 -15.65 10.14 -0.18
CA ALA A 53 -16.28 8.93 0.34
C ALA A 53 -15.19 7.90 0.69
N LEU A 54 -15.10 7.51 1.95
CA LEU A 54 -14.22 6.45 2.45
C LEU A 54 -15.02 5.17 2.65
N VAL A 55 -14.72 4.12 1.91
CA VAL A 55 -15.53 2.90 1.88
C VAL A 55 -14.68 1.62 1.98
N GLY A 56 -15.32 0.50 2.31
CA GLY A 56 -14.70 -0.82 2.32
C GLY A 56 -14.25 -1.29 3.70
N PRO A 57 -13.80 -2.55 3.80
CA PRO A 57 -13.56 -3.23 5.07
C PRO A 57 -12.35 -2.68 5.85
N PHE A 58 -11.40 -2.05 5.16
CA PHE A 58 -10.24 -1.46 5.83
C PHE A 58 -10.42 0.02 6.19
N ALA A 59 -11.57 0.63 5.93
CA ALA A 59 -11.80 2.05 6.23
C ALA A 59 -11.68 2.36 7.73
N ASN A 60 -12.18 1.48 8.60
CA ASN A 60 -12.17 1.67 10.05
C ASN A 60 -11.76 0.43 10.87
N THR A 61 -11.22 -0.61 10.25
CA THR A 61 -10.67 -1.76 10.99
C THR A 61 -9.40 -1.38 11.72
N ARG A 62 -9.20 -1.93 12.92
CA ARG A 62 -7.98 -1.76 13.69
C ARG A 62 -7.10 -3.00 13.64
N TYR A 63 -7.71 -4.16 13.98
CA TYR A 63 -6.98 -5.41 14.14
C TYR A 63 -6.23 -5.83 12.88
N HIS A 64 -6.87 -5.75 11.72
CA HIS A 64 -6.26 -6.21 10.48
C HIS A 64 -5.12 -5.33 9.95
N LEU A 65 -5.01 -4.07 10.41
CA LEU A 65 -3.87 -3.21 10.08
C LEU A 65 -2.57 -3.67 10.76
N LEU A 66 -2.65 -4.40 11.87
CA LEU A 66 -1.49 -4.96 12.56
C LEU A 66 -0.82 -6.12 11.80
N GLY A 67 -1.55 -6.77 10.88
CA GLY A 67 -1.06 -7.95 10.18
C GLY A 67 -1.14 -9.24 11.02
N SER A 68 -0.59 -10.32 10.50
CA SER A 68 -0.65 -11.66 11.11
C SER A 68 0.40 -11.88 12.20
N TRP A 69 1.52 -11.16 12.14
CA TRP A 69 2.65 -11.30 13.09
C TRP A 69 2.64 -10.23 14.19
N ASN A 70 1.47 -9.80 14.61
CA ASN A 70 1.32 -8.71 15.57
C ASN A 70 1.61 -9.11 17.03
N MET A 71 1.85 -10.38 17.30
CA MET A 71 2.15 -10.93 18.64
C MET A 71 1.12 -10.47 19.70
N LYS A 72 1.53 -9.60 20.62
CA LYS A 72 0.69 -8.98 21.67
C LYS A 72 0.29 -7.55 21.32
N GLY A 73 0.32 -7.16 20.06
CA GLY A 73 -0.10 -5.82 19.64
C GLY A 73 -1.55 -5.53 20.07
N ASP A 74 -1.78 -4.41 20.73
CA ASP A 74 -3.13 -3.99 21.13
C ASP A 74 -3.78 -3.23 19.97
N SER A 75 -4.89 -3.76 19.46
CA SER A 75 -5.64 -3.10 18.40
C SER A 75 -6.24 -1.76 18.79
N LYS A 76 -6.36 -1.46 20.10
CA LYS A 76 -6.83 -0.16 20.59
C LYS A 76 -5.87 0.97 20.25
N GLU A 77 -4.57 0.66 20.12
CA GLU A 77 -3.52 1.61 19.79
C GLU A 77 -3.41 1.90 18.29
N VAL A 78 -4.19 1.19 17.47
CA VAL A 78 -4.16 1.36 16.01
C VAL A 78 -5.00 2.56 15.59
N ILE A 79 -4.40 3.44 14.81
CA ILE A 79 -5.10 4.54 14.13
C ILE A 79 -5.70 3.99 12.84
N THR A 80 -7.03 4.04 12.70
CA THR A 80 -7.72 3.63 11.47
C THR A 80 -7.53 4.66 10.34
N VAL A 81 -7.81 4.26 9.10
CA VAL A 81 -7.76 5.20 7.96
C VAL A 81 -8.72 6.36 8.17
N GLU A 82 -9.93 6.09 8.66
CA GLU A 82 -10.92 7.11 9.02
C GLU A 82 -10.36 8.12 10.03
N GLU A 83 -9.76 7.64 11.11
CA GLU A 83 -9.16 8.49 12.16
C GLU A 83 -7.96 9.27 11.63
N GLY A 84 -7.12 8.65 10.81
CA GLY A 84 -5.99 9.31 10.17
C GLY A 84 -6.43 10.52 9.33
N PHE A 85 -7.45 10.36 8.51
CA PHE A 85 -8.00 11.47 7.74
C PHE A 85 -8.63 12.55 8.63
N LYS A 86 -9.45 12.18 9.62
CA LYS A 86 -10.08 13.12 10.55
C LYS A 86 -9.07 13.94 11.35
N ALA A 87 -7.92 13.36 11.69
CA ALA A 87 -6.87 14.03 12.44
C ALA A 87 -6.02 14.99 11.59
N LEU A 88 -5.72 14.61 10.34
CA LEU A 88 -4.83 15.37 9.47
C LEU A 88 -5.56 16.45 8.64
N ARG A 89 -6.82 16.21 8.31
CA ARG A 89 -7.59 17.07 7.40
C ARG A 89 -8.98 17.34 7.97
N THR A 90 -9.04 18.28 8.90
CA THR A 90 -10.31 18.75 9.48
C THR A 90 -11.15 19.60 8.52
N ASP A 91 -10.55 20.06 7.46
CA ASP A 91 -11.12 20.93 6.43
C ASP A 91 -11.79 20.17 5.27
N ILE A 92 -11.49 18.87 5.11
CA ILE A 92 -12.10 18.04 4.06
C ILE A 92 -13.30 17.28 4.62
N PRO A 93 -14.51 17.44 4.05
CA PRO A 93 -15.64 16.60 4.40
C PRO A 93 -15.39 15.15 4.00
N ILE A 94 -15.52 14.22 4.95
CA ILE A 94 -15.33 12.78 4.74
C ILE A 94 -16.58 12.05 5.15
N ASP A 95 -17.23 11.42 4.18
CA ASP A 95 -18.37 10.54 4.40
C ASP A 95 -17.88 9.09 4.47
N VAL A 96 -18.10 8.42 5.57
CA VAL A 96 -17.57 7.07 5.81
C VAL A 96 -18.65 6.02 5.74
N ARG A 97 -18.41 4.96 4.97
CA ARG A 97 -19.23 3.75 4.93
C ARG A 97 -18.34 2.51 4.97
N ALA A 98 -17.89 2.17 6.16
CA ALA A 98 -17.13 0.94 6.41
C ALA A 98 -18.09 -0.28 6.45
N CYS A 99 -17.51 -1.47 6.33
CA CYS A 99 -18.20 -2.74 6.50
C CYS A 99 -17.24 -3.81 7.01
N ASP A 100 -17.75 -4.94 7.45
CA ASP A 100 -16.96 -6.14 7.69
C ASP A 100 -16.59 -6.82 6.37
N PHE A 101 -15.64 -7.74 6.40
CA PHE A 101 -15.20 -8.49 5.21
C PHE A 101 -16.31 -9.31 4.55
N SER A 102 -17.30 -9.74 5.33
CA SER A 102 -18.53 -10.41 4.86
C SER A 102 -19.68 -9.45 4.57
N GLY A 103 -19.54 -8.17 4.90
CA GLY A 103 -20.61 -7.17 4.90
C GLY A 103 -20.90 -6.53 3.54
N ILE A 104 -20.21 -6.92 2.46
CA ILE A 104 -20.43 -6.39 1.12
C ILE A 104 -21.67 -7.06 0.48
N THR A 105 -22.84 -6.66 0.95
CA THR A 105 -24.15 -7.12 0.48
C THR A 105 -24.66 -6.25 -0.68
N PRO A 106 -25.71 -6.66 -1.42
CA PRO A 106 -26.35 -5.80 -2.42
C PRO A 106 -26.85 -4.47 -1.84
N ALA A 107 -27.37 -4.46 -0.61
CA ALA A 107 -27.77 -3.25 0.09
C ALA A 107 -26.58 -2.32 0.34
N TYR A 108 -25.46 -2.86 0.83
CA TYR A 108 -24.23 -2.10 1.01
C TYR A 108 -23.73 -1.49 -0.31
N LEU A 109 -23.75 -2.26 -1.41
CA LEU A 109 -23.36 -1.75 -2.73
C LEU A 109 -24.23 -0.58 -3.19
N SER A 110 -25.54 -0.67 -2.96
CA SER A 110 -26.47 0.45 -3.24
C SER A 110 -26.15 1.69 -2.41
N ASP A 111 -25.94 1.50 -1.11
CA ASP A 111 -25.61 2.58 -0.18
C ASP A 111 -24.32 3.31 -0.56
N VAL A 112 -23.25 2.56 -0.87
CA VAL A 112 -21.96 3.17 -1.24
C VAL A 112 -22.00 3.86 -2.60
N CYS A 113 -22.78 3.35 -3.55
CA CYS A 113 -23.01 4.03 -4.83
C CYS A 113 -23.77 5.34 -4.63
N ALA A 114 -24.80 5.35 -3.77
CA ALA A 114 -25.52 6.58 -3.42
C ALA A 114 -24.63 7.58 -2.68
N LEU A 115 -23.75 7.11 -1.79
CA LEU A 115 -22.73 7.92 -1.12
C LEU A 115 -21.74 8.51 -2.13
N ALA A 116 -21.27 7.72 -3.07
CA ALA A 116 -20.35 8.15 -4.12
C ALA A 116 -20.91 9.30 -4.95
N GLN A 117 -22.22 9.32 -5.23
CA GLN A 117 -22.82 10.42 -5.99
C GLN A 117 -22.76 11.77 -5.27
N LYS A 118 -22.69 11.76 -3.93
CA LYS A 118 -22.59 12.98 -3.10
C LYS A 118 -21.15 13.47 -2.91
N ASN A 119 -20.19 12.68 -3.36
CA ASN A 119 -18.76 12.92 -3.17
C ASN A 119 -18.05 13.07 -4.52
N GLU A 120 -16.88 13.66 -4.53
CA GLU A 120 -16.08 13.88 -5.74
C GLU A 120 -15.04 12.77 -5.94
N ILE A 121 -14.53 12.23 -4.83
CA ILE A 121 -13.52 11.18 -4.81
C ILE A 121 -13.99 10.05 -3.91
N ILE A 122 -13.70 8.83 -4.33
CA ILE A 122 -13.93 7.62 -3.56
C ILE A 122 -12.58 7.04 -3.17
N ILE A 123 -12.38 6.78 -1.88
CA ILE A 123 -11.25 6.00 -1.36
C ILE A 123 -11.79 4.64 -0.94
N ALA A 124 -11.46 3.61 -1.70
CA ALA A 124 -11.83 2.23 -1.43
C ALA A 124 -10.69 1.52 -0.69
N CYS A 125 -10.89 1.27 0.60
CA CYS A 125 -9.93 0.57 1.48
C CYS A 125 -10.22 -0.93 1.43
N LEU A 126 -9.47 -1.65 0.61
CA LEU A 126 -9.68 -3.04 0.22
C LEU A 126 -8.49 -3.92 0.59
N GLY A 127 -8.65 -5.24 0.54
CA GLY A 127 -7.53 -6.15 0.75
C GLY A 127 -7.90 -7.46 1.42
N GLU A 128 -6.88 -8.18 1.88
CA GLU A 128 -7.03 -9.43 2.59
C GLU A 128 -7.03 -9.21 4.11
N PRO A 129 -7.96 -9.81 4.87
CA PRO A 129 -7.85 -9.80 6.33
C PRO A 129 -6.57 -10.51 6.78
N SER A 130 -5.97 -10.05 7.87
CA SER A 130 -4.64 -10.50 8.32
C SER A 130 -4.51 -12.01 8.57
N ASN A 131 -5.61 -12.69 8.82
CA ASN A 131 -5.62 -14.14 9.01
C ASN A 131 -5.51 -14.96 7.71
N LEU A 132 -5.46 -14.34 6.55
CA LEU A 132 -5.18 -15.01 5.27
C LEU A 132 -3.70 -15.06 4.92
N SER A 133 -2.82 -14.51 5.76
CA SER A 133 -1.37 -14.58 5.60
C SER A 133 -0.68 -14.88 6.94
N GLY A 134 0.57 -15.32 6.90
CA GLY A 134 1.36 -15.65 8.07
C GLY A 134 1.79 -17.12 8.08
N GLU A 135 2.29 -17.58 9.22
CA GLU A 135 2.80 -18.94 9.38
C GLU A 135 1.69 -20.00 9.18
N ALA A 136 2.00 -21.02 8.42
CA ALA A 136 1.09 -22.11 8.08
C ALA A 136 -0.20 -21.69 7.35
N VAL A 137 -0.23 -20.47 6.79
CA VAL A 137 -1.35 -19.96 6.00
C VAL A 137 -0.91 -19.77 4.56
N SER A 138 -1.53 -20.49 3.63
CA SER A 138 -1.32 -20.33 2.20
C SER A 138 -2.65 -20.14 1.47
N THR A 139 -2.58 -19.48 0.33
CA THR A 139 -3.73 -19.19 -0.52
C THR A 139 -3.39 -19.52 -1.96
N ALA A 140 -4.21 -20.32 -2.61
CA ALA A 140 -4.05 -20.64 -4.04
C ALA A 140 -4.57 -19.52 -4.95
N LYS A 141 -5.65 -18.85 -4.53
CA LYS A 141 -6.22 -17.72 -5.25
C LYS A 141 -5.65 -16.41 -4.67
N ILE A 142 -4.69 -15.82 -5.38
CA ILE A 142 -3.99 -14.59 -4.98
C ILE A 142 -4.60 -13.36 -5.66
N GLU A 143 -5.90 -13.21 -5.55
CA GLU A 143 -6.67 -12.11 -6.12
C GLU A 143 -7.40 -11.36 -5.01
N LEU A 144 -7.83 -10.13 -5.28
CA LEU A 144 -8.72 -9.42 -4.38
C LEU A 144 -10.02 -10.25 -4.19
N PRO A 145 -10.53 -10.42 -2.96
CA PRO A 145 -11.74 -11.19 -2.71
C PRO A 145 -12.91 -10.77 -3.60
N ASP A 146 -13.66 -11.73 -4.14
CA ASP A 146 -14.71 -11.50 -5.15
C ASP A 146 -15.74 -10.45 -4.76
N GLN A 147 -16.11 -10.41 -3.47
CA GLN A 147 -17.05 -9.40 -2.96
C GLN A 147 -16.48 -7.99 -3.04
N GLN A 148 -15.19 -7.83 -2.78
CA GLN A 148 -14.50 -6.53 -2.88
C GLN A 148 -14.30 -6.13 -4.35
N MET A 149 -14.07 -7.09 -5.25
CA MET A 149 -14.08 -6.80 -6.69
C MET A 149 -15.46 -6.36 -7.18
N ARG A 150 -16.56 -6.95 -6.67
CA ARG A 150 -17.92 -6.47 -6.96
C ARG A 150 -18.13 -5.05 -6.46
N LEU A 151 -17.66 -4.71 -5.27
CA LEU A 151 -17.70 -3.34 -4.75
C LEU A 151 -16.95 -2.38 -5.69
N LEU A 152 -15.72 -2.71 -6.05
CA LEU A 152 -14.92 -1.85 -6.92
C LEU A 152 -15.56 -1.63 -8.30
N LYS A 153 -16.10 -2.70 -8.90
CA LYS A 153 -16.84 -2.60 -10.16
C LYS A 153 -18.13 -1.77 -10.04
N ALA A 154 -18.86 -1.90 -8.95
CA ALA A 154 -20.05 -1.07 -8.68
C ALA A 154 -19.68 0.41 -8.53
N LEU A 155 -18.62 0.72 -7.78
CA LEU A 155 -18.12 2.09 -7.65
C LEU A 155 -17.69 2.68 -8.99
N LYS A 156 -17.06 1.88 -9.88
CA LYS A 156 -16.65 2.34 -11.22
C LYS A 156 -17.84 2.82 -12.07
N THR A 157 -19.03 2.22 -11.91
CA THR A 157 -20.24 2.67 -12.62
C THR A 157 -20.72 4.06 -12.24
N THR A 158 -20.25 4.59 -11.09
CA THR A 158 -20.61 5.95 -10.63
C THR A 158 -19.93 7.06 -11.42
N GLY A 159 -18.89 6.75 -12.21
CA GLY A 159 -18.11 7.73 -12.97
C GLY A 159 -17.22 8.63 -12.13
N LYS A 160 -17.10 8.37 -10.82
CA LYS A 160 -16.25 9.14 -9.91
C LYS A 160 -14.80 8.68 -9.97
N LYS A 161 -13.87 9.54 -9.57
CA LYS A 161 -12.46 9.17 -9.36
C LYS A 161 -12.34 8.19 -8.19
N ILE A 162 -11.65 7.08 -8.41
CA ILE A 162 -11.49 6.01 -7.44
C ILE A 162 -10.03 5.83 -7.09
N ILE A 163 -9.72 5.96 -5.80
CA ILE A 163 -8.42 5.63 -5.21
C ILE A 163 -8.60 4.33 -4.46
N VAL A 164 -7.80 3.32 -4.78
CA VAL A 164 -7.76 2.08 -4.00
C VAL A 164 -6.56 2.14 -3.07
N VAL A 165 -6.79 1.87 -1.79
CA VAL A 165 -5.76 1.56 -0.81
C VAL A 165 -5.85 0.07 -0.51
N LEU A 166 -4.79 -0.66 -0.83
CA LEU A 166 -4.76 -2.11 -0.75
C LEU A 166 -3.96 -2.58 0.46
N PHE A 167 -4.59 -3.43 1.27
CA PHE A 167 -4.01 -3.99 2.49
C PHE A 167 -3.88 -5.51 2.34
N ASN A 168 -2.68 -6.04 2.33
CA ASN A 168 -2.41 -7.47 2.13
C ASN A 168 -1.00 -7.86 2.59
N GLY A 169 -0.78 -9.14 2.81
CA GLY A 169 0.52 -9.67 3.24
C GLY A 169 1.30 -10.38 2.12
N ARG A 170 0.88 -10.27 0.87
CA ARG A 170 1.48 -10.93 -0.30
C ARG A 170 1.21 -10.16 -1.59
N PRO A 171 2.02 -10.29 -2.65
CA PRO A 171 1.65 -9.79 -3.97
C PRO A 171 0.37 -10.44 -4.49
N LEU A 172 -0.60 -9.63 -4.91
CA LEU A 172 -1.84 -10.06 -5.51
C LEU A 172 -1.83 -9.88 -7.03
N VAL A 173 -2.68 -10.61 -7.72
CA VAL A 173 -3.04 -10.35 -9.13
C VAL A 173 -3.98 -9.16 -9.16
N LEU A 174 -3.54 -8.05 -9.77
CA LEU A 174 -4.24 -6.77 -9.69
C LEU A 174 -4.72 -6.24 -11.06
N ASP A 175 -4.66 -7.03 -12.13
CA ASP A 175 -5.05 -6.59 -13.48
C ASP A 175 -6.47 -6.00 -13.52
N GLU A 176 -7.43 -6.63 -12.83
CA GLU A 176 -8.79 -6.12 -12.75
C GLU A 176 -8.92 -4.92 -11.79
N VAL A 177 -8.10 -4.85 -10.75
CA VAL A 177 -8.11 -3.71 -9.82
C VAL A 177 -7.64 -2.45 -10.54
N ILE A 178 -6.52 -2.52 -11.27
CA ILE A 178 -5.95 -1.36 -11.97
C ILE A 178 -6.86 -0.81 -13.09
N LYS A 179 -7.70 -1.65 -13.70
CA LYS A 179 -8.70 -1.21 -14.69
C LYS A 179 -9.86 -0.43 -14.06
N ASN A 180 -10.12 -0.67 -12.78
CA ASN A 180 -11.27 -0.12 -12.07
C ASN A 180 -10.92 1.01 -11.07
N CYS A 181 -9.68 1.48 -11.03
CA CYS A 181 -9.27 2.61 -10.18
C CYS A 181 -8.43 3.62 -10.97
N ASP A 182 -8.35 4.86 -10.48
CA ASP A 182 -7.53 5.94 -11.05
C ASP A 182 -6.19 6.06 -10.33
N ALA A 183 -6.14 5.69 -9.04
CA ALA A 183 -4.90 5.57 -8.27
C ALA A 183 -4.93 4.32 -7.38
N LEU A 184 -3.75 3.76 -7.10
CA LEU A 184 -3.58 2.55 -6.29
C LEU A 184 -2.37 2.71 -5.38
N LEU A 185 -2.61 2.66 -4.08
CA LEU A 185 -1.60 2.63 -3.03
C LEU A 185 -1.57 1.24 -2.40
N GLU A 186 -0.43 0.57 -2.47
CA GLU A 186 -0.16 -0.67 -1.73
C GLU A 186 0.32 -0.33 -0.34
N ALA A 187 -0.47 -0.64 0.67
CA ALA A 187 -0.21 -0.28 2.06
C ALA A 187 0.34 -1.43 2.90
N TRP A 188 0.30 -2.66 2.39
CA TRP A 188 0.64 -3.87 3.15
C TRP A 188 -0.20 -3.98 4.43
N TYR A 189 0.40 -4.46 5.54
CA TYR A 189 -0.15 -4.32 6.89
C TYR A 189 0.68 -3.27 7.64
N PRO A 190 0.21 -2.01 7.71
CA PRO A 190 1.07 -0.89 8.07
C PRO A 190 1.22 -0.66 9.59
N GLY A 191 0.64 -1.52 10.42
CA GLY A 191 0.78 -1.42 11.87
C GLY A 191 -0.05 -0.32 12.52
N THR A 192 0.36 0.05 13.73
CA THR A 192 -0.39 0.96 14.64
C THR A 192 -0.64 2.35 14.05
N MET A 193 0.33 2.90 13.31
CA MET A 193 0.23 4.25 12.73
C MET A 193 -0.24 4.25 11.27
N GLY A 194 -0.71 3.08 10.77
CA GLY A 194 -1.02 2.87 9.36
C GLY A 194 -2.07 3.80 8.80
N GLY A 195 -3.16 4.06 9.51
CA GLY A 195 -4.21 4.98 9.04
C GLY A 195 -3.73 6.41 8.91
N LYS A 196 -2.89 6.88 9.85
CA LYS A 196 -2.24 8.19 9.78
C LYS A 196 -1.33 8.28 8.56
N ALA A 197 -0.51 7.24 8.32
CA ALA A 197 0.40 7.19 7.17
C ALA A 197 -0.34 7.18 5.83
N VAL A 198 -1.42 6.39 5.70
CA VAL A 198 -2.28 6.40 4.51
C VAL A 198 -2.83 7.80 4.25
N ALA A 199 -3.41 8.44 5.26
CA ALA A 199 -3.97 9.78 5.10
C ALA A 199 -2.90 10.80 4.70
N ALA A 200 -1.70 10.76 5.31
CA ALA A 200 -0.59 11.65 5.00
C ALA A 200 -0.09 11.48 3.56
N LEU A 201 0.05 10.23 3.10
CA LEU A 201 0.46 9.95 1.72
C LEU A 201 -0.61 10.40 0.73
N LEU A 202 -1.88 10.08 0.93
CA LEU A 202 -2.93 10.44 -0.01
C LEU A 202 -3.16 11.95 -0.10
N THR A 203 -2.92 12.69 0.98
CA THR A 203 -3.07 14.15 1.01
C THR A 203 -1.81 14.92 0.61
N GLY A 204 -0.69 14.22 0.37
CA GLY A 204 0.57 14.85 -0.03
C GLY A 204 1.34 15.53 1.12
N ILE A 205 0.93 15.32 2.37
CA ILE A 205 1.75 15.70 3.56
C ILE A 205 3.06 14.92 3.52
N GLU A 206 2.98 13.63 3.13
CA GLU A 206 4.13 12.80 2.84
C GLU A 206 4.17 12.44 1.35
N ASN A 207 5.37 12.27 0.81
CA ASN A 207 5.57 11.85 -0.56
C ASN A 207 5.80 10.33 -0.63
N PRO A 208 5.06 9.57 -1.47
CA PRO A 208 5.32 8.15 -1.65
C PRO A 208 6.74 7.88 -2.10
N SER A 209 7.47 7.09 -1.34
CA SER A 209 8.89 6.76 -1.60
C SER A 209 9.14 5.25 -1.62
N GLY A 210 8.22 4.45 -1.12
CA GLY A 210 8.32 3.00 -1.07
C GLY A 210 8.52 2.36 -2.44
N LYS A 211 9.22 1.23 -2.45
CA LYS A 211 9.47 0.42 -3.64
C LYS A 211 9.12 -1.03 -3.37
N LEU A 212 8.54 -1.71 -4.36
CA LEU A 212 8.18 -3.10 -4.21
C LEU A 212 9.39 -3.97 -3.92
N SER A 213 9.32 -4.71 -2.83
CA SER A 213 10.31 -5.73 -2.45
C SER A 213 10.04 -7.11 -3.08
N GLN A 214 8.94 -7.23 -3.79
CA GLN A 214 8.52 -8.43 -4.52
C GLN A 214 7.88 -8.05 -5.86
N THR A 215 7.92 -8.99 -6.81
CA THR A 215 7.28 -8.84 -8.11
C THR A 215 5.80 -9.16 -8.02
N PHE A 216 4.93 -8.32 -8.55
CA PHE A 216 3.50 -8.58 -8.68
C PHE A 216 3.21 -9.25 -10.02
N PRO A 217 2.61 -10.45 -10.03
CA PRO A 217 2.28 -11.15 -11.26
C PRO A 217 1.01 -10.57 -11.91
N ARG A 218 0.84 -10.79 -13.22
CA ARG A 218 -0.43 -10.54 -13.93
C ARG A 218 -1.45 -11.64 -13.70
N HIS A 219 -0.95 -12.85 -13.48
CA HIS A 219 -1.77 -14.05 -13.29
C HIS A 219 -1.03 -15.05 -12.41
N ALA A 220 -1.77 -15.82 -11.62
CA ALA A 220 -1.20 -16.86 -10.74
C ALA A 220 -0.35 -17.89 -11.52
N GLY A 221 -0.68 -18.15 -12.78
CA GLY A 221 0.09 -19.06 -13.67
C GLY A 221 1.51 -18.59 -13.98
N GLN A 222 1.89 -17.35 -13.64
CA GLN A 222 3.27 -16.86 -13.80
C GLN A 222 4.17 -17.21 -12.61
N ILE A 223 3.63 -17.74 -11.52
CA ILE A 223 4.39 -18.03 -10.30
C ILE A 223 5.15 -19.36 -10.45
N PRO A 224 6.45 -19.40 -10.08
CA PRO A 224 7.26 -18.35 -9.47
C PRO A 224 7.73 -17.29 -10.49
N ILE A 225 7.60 -16.00 -10.14
CA ILE A 225 8.11 -14.88 -10.95
C ILE A 225 9.18 -14.13 -10.14
N VAL A 226 10.45 -14.39 -10.47
CA VAL A 226 11.61 -13.91 -9.72
C VAL A 226 12.37 -12.90 -10.58
N TYR A 227 12.56 -11.66 -10.06
CA TYR A 227 13.19 -10.57 -10.82
C TYR A 227 14.63 -10.87 -11.25
N ASN A 228 15.38 -11.66 -10.47
CA ASN A 228 16.77 -12.01 -10.74
C ASN A 228 16.95 -13.44 -11.28
N ALA A 229 15.90 -14.04 -11.80
CA ALA A 229 16.00 -15.34 -12.44
C ALA A 229 16.98 -15.30 -13.61
N ARG A 230 17.81 -16.33 -13.74
CA ARG A 230 18.71 -16.45 -14.89
C ARG A 230 17.89 -16.54 -16.16
N ARG A 231 18.26 -15.77 -17.17
CA ARG A 231 17.66 -15.92 -18.51
C ARG A 231 17.97 -17.31 -19.03
N THR A 232 16.94 -18.09 -19.29
CA THR A 232 17.05 -19.36 -20.00
C THR A 232 16.95 -19.11 -21.51
N PHE A 233 17.50 -20.02 -22.30
CA PHE A 233 17.41 -19.92 -23.76
C PHE A 233 15.98 -19.89 -24.27
N TYR A 234 15.07 -20.57 -23.57
CA TYR A 234 13.63 -20.57 -23.84
C TYR A 234 12.94 -19.62 -22.88
N THR A 235 12.38 -18.54 -23.39
CA THR A 235 11.46 -17.68 -22.66
C THR A 235 10.10 -18.33 -22.69
N VAL A 236 9.52 -18.64 -21.55
CA VAL A 236 8.12 -19.10 -21.47
C VAL A 236 7.23 -17.93 -21.85
N HIS A 237 6.47 -18.09 -22.93
CA HIS A 237 5.49 -17.12 -23.38
C HIS A 237 4.09 -17.66 -23.07
N HIS A 238 3.33 -16.92 -22.29
CA HIS A 238 1.90 -17.17 -22.16
C HIS A 238 1.19 -16.62 -23.40
N ALA A 239 0.32 -17.43 -24.00
CA ALA A 239 -0.38 -17.04 -25.23
C ALA A 239 -1.53 -16.06 -24.99
N ASP A 240 -2.03 -16.01 -23.76
CA ASP A 240 -3.28 -15.36 -23.34
C ASP A 240 -3.08 -14.12 -22.44
N ILE A 241 -1.87 -13.88 -21.95
CA ILE A 241 -1.55 -12.72 -21.12
C ILE A 241 -0.28 -12.01 -21.61
N PRO A 242 -0.16 -10.69 -21.41
CA PRO A 242 1.07 -9.97 -21.72
C PRO A 242 2.27 -10.52 -20.95
N GLN A 243 3.43 -10.51 -21.57
CA GLN A 243 4.66 -10.96 -20.92
C GLN A 243 5.12 -10.01 -19.81
N GLY A 244 5.89 -10.57 -18.89
CA GLY A 244 6.48 -9.85 -17.78
C GLY A 244 5.51 -9.62 -16.63
N ALA A 245 6.04 -9.02 -15.60
CA ALA A 245 5.29 -8.70 -14.39
C ALA A 245 4.25 -7.60 -14.62
N LEU A 246 3.22 -7.56 -13.77
CA LEU A 246 2.33 -6.40 -13.67
C LEU A 246 3.11 -5.21 -13.08
N PHE A 247 3.75 -5.43 -11.93
CA PHE A 247 4.70 -4.50 -11.33
C PHE A 247 5.98 -5.25 -10.96
N PRO A 248 7.14 -4.87 -11.50
CA PRO A 248 8.40 -5.54 -11.20
C PRO A 248 8.92 -5.18 -9.80
N PHE A 249 9.81 -5.99 -9.26
CA PHE A 249 10.63 -5.66 -8.11
C PHE A 249 11.25 -4.26 -8.26
N GLY A 250 11.22 -3.46 -7.21
CA GLY A 250 11.75 -2.09 -7.21
C GLY A 250 10.80 -1.04 -7.80
N PHE A 251 9.62 -1.44 -8.32
CA PHE A 251 8.63 -0.49 -8.83
C PHE A 251 8.03 0.34 -7.69
N GLY A 252 7.71 1.60 -7.99
CA GLY A 252 7.00 2.52 -7.13
C GLY A 252 7.04 3.93 -7.72
N LEU A 253 5.89 4.59 -7.73
CA LEU A 253 5.74 5.97 -8.19
C LEU A 253 6.01 6.96 -7.05
N SER A 254 6.16 8.22 -7.40
CA SER A 254 6.31 9.36 -6.49
C SER A 254 5.53 10.55 -7.05
N TYR A 255 5.21 11.51 -6.22
CA TYR A 255 4.65 12.79 -6.67
C TYR A 255 5.70 13.67 -7.35
N THR A 256 6.99 13.41 -7.07
CA THR A 256 8.12 14.09 -7.69
C THR A 256 8.72 13.27 -8.82
N GLN A 257 9.37 13.94 -9.76
CA GLN A 257 10.10 13.32 -10.86
C GLN A 257 11.58 13.70 -10.79
N TYR A 258 12.43 12.82 -11.34
CA TYR A 258 13.86 13.04 -11.35
C TYR A 258 14.40 12.92 -12.77
N LYS A 259 15.23 13.89 -13.15
CA LYS A 259 16.03 13.83 -14.39
C LYS A 259 17.45 13.44 -14.05
N TYR A 260 17.97 12.51 -14.80
CA TYR A 260 19.35 12.01 -14.67
C TYR A 260 20.16 12.47 -15.88
N SER A 261 21.39 13.02 -15.65
CA SER A 261 22.31 13.24 -16.74
C SER A 261 22.90 11.90 -17.22
N SER A 262 23.53 11.90 -18.38
CA SER A 262 24.39 10.77 -18.77
C SER A 262 25.51 10.60 -17.73
N PRO A 263 25.85 9.35 -17.37
CA PRO A 263 26.99 9.08 -16.51
C PRO A 263 28.28 9.47 -17.22
N VAL A 264 29.22 10.06 -16.47
CA VAL A 264 30.54 10.45 -16.96
C VAL A 264 31.58 9.83 -16.07
N THR A 265 32.58 9.22 -16.67
CA THR A 265 33.76 8.65 -16.00
C THR A 265 34.84 9.69 -15.87
N ASP A 266 35.68 9.57 -14.86
CA ASP A 266 36.86 10.45 -14.63
C ASP A 266 37.99 10.27 -15.66
N LYS A 267 38.00 9.11 -16.36
CA LYS A 267 38.94 8.78 -17.44
C LYS A 267 38.20 8.07 -18.56
N THR A 268 38.83 8.02 -19.73
CA THR A 268 38.30 7.27 -20.89
C THR A 268 38.86 5.84 -20.97
N GLU A 269 40.01 5.60 -20.34
CA GLU A 269 40.68 4.30 -20.33
C GLU A 269 41.10 3.92 -18.91
N TYR A 270 40.99 2.64 -18.59
CA TYR A 270 41.32 2.08 -17.27
C TYR A 270 42.17 0.81 -17.44
N ARG A 271 43.10 0.59 -16.51
CA ARG A 271 43.86 -0.65 -16.37
C ARG A 271 43.25 -1.52 -15.26
N ARG A 272 43.54 -2.81 -15.31
CA ARG A 272 43.14 -3.72 -14.24
C ARG A 272 43.71 -3.24 -12.90
N GLY A 273 42.86 -3.03 -11.90
CA GLY A 273 43.25 -2.52 -10.58
C GLY A 273 43.02 -1.01 -10.40
N ASP A 274 42.71 -0.26 -11.47
CA ASP A 274 42.38 1.15 -11.35
C ASP A 274 41.03 1.34 -10.65
N SER A 275 40.93 2.42 -9.89
CA SER A 275 39.66 2.92 -9.40
C SER A 275 38.93 3.70 -10.50
N VAL A 276 37.63 3.49 -10.63
CA VAL A 276 36.73 4.19 -11.58
C VAL A 276 35.80 5.10 -10.81
N THR A 277 35.85 6.41 -11.11
CA THR A 277 34.87 7.36 -10.56
C THR A 277 33.83 7.66 -11.61
N VAL A 278 32.59 7.33 -11.30
CA VAL A 278 31.41 7.65 -12.15
C VAL A 278 30.63 8.80 -11.51
N ARG A 279 30.35 9.83 -12.29
CA ARG A 279 29.54 10.99 -11.86
C ARG A 279 28.25 11.06 -12.65
N ILE A 280 27.16 11.34 -11.95
CA ILE A 280 25.86 11.59 -12.52
C ILE A 280 25.20 12.77 -11.81
N LYS A 281 24.54 13.65 -12.56
CA LYS A 281 23.72 14.72 -11.97
C LYS A 281 22.29 14.27 -11.89
N ILE A 282 21.67 14.42 -10.72
CA ILE A 282 20.27 14.13 -10.47
C ILE A 282 19.57 15.45 -10.17
N LYS A 283 18.48 15.74 -10.89
CA LYS A 283 17.67 16.93 -10.69
C LYS A 283 16.24 16.50 -10.35
N ASN A 284 15.73 16.93 -9.21
CA ASN A 284 14.31 16.86 -8.87
C ASN A 284 13.56 17.95 -9.66
N THR A 285 12.43 17.56 -10.34
CA THR A 285 11.70 18.44 -11.27
C THR A 285 10.20 18.44 -11.02
#